data_57e6c5001904e4d770aa72567cf380cc
#
_entry.id   57e6c5001904e4d770aa72567cf380cc
#
_cell.length_a   1.000
_cell.length_b   1.000
_cell.length_c   1.000
_cell.angle_alpha   90.00
_cell.angle_beta   90.00
_cell.angle_gamma   90.00
#
_symmetry.space_group_name_H-M   'P 1'
#
loop_
_entity.id
_entity.type
_entity.pdbx_description
1 polymer ?
#
loop_
_entity_poly.entity_id
_entity_poly.type
_entity_poly.pdbx_seq_one_letter_code
_entity_poly.pdbx_strand_id
1 'polypeptide(L)' 'IGNIEFLHYIKEYPWGQRTFRFYDFDKNIIEISESMESVIKRLLKQGLALEEISKRTMYPVEFIIQFQ' A
#
# COMPACT_ATOMS: atom_id res chain seq x y z
N ILE A 1 19.02 -12.42 -3.12
CA ILE A 1 17.57 -12.41 -3.23
C ILE A 1 16.98 -13.79 -2.97
N GLY A 2 17.65 -14.83 -3.43
CA GLY A 2 17.15 -16.19 -3.23
C GLY A 2 17.10 -16.65 -1.79
N ASN A 3 17.64 -15.86 -0.87
CA ASN A 3 17.73 -16.25 0.54
C ASN A 3 16.71 -15.57 1.44
N ILE A 4 15.76 -14.87 0.84
CA ILE A 4 14.69 -14.23 1.59
C ILE A 4 13.49 -15.15 1.59
N GLU A 5 13.01 -15.45 2.78
CA GLU A 5 11.80 -16.25 2.93
C GLU A 5 10.60 -15.34 3.08
N PHE A 6 9.67 -15.41 2.13
CA PHE A 6 8.44 -14.67 2.24
C PHE A 6 7.46 -15.44 3.10
N LEU A 7 6.82 -14.74 4.01
CA LEU A 7 5.77 -15.32 4.83
C LEU A 7 4.46 -15.46 4.05
N HIS A 8 4.44 -15.04 2.80
CA HIS A 8 3.24 -15.05 1.96
C HIS A 8 2.10 -14.28 2.60
N TYR A 9 2.46 -13.29 3.40
CA TYR A 9 1.49 -12.52 4.14
C TYR A 9 1.45 -11.10 3.62
N ILE A 10 0.31 -10.75 3.04
CA ILE A 10 0.03 -9.39 2.60
C ILE A 10 -1.19 -8.94 3.35
N LYS A 11 -1.03 -7.87 4.13
CA LYS A 11 -2.15 -7.28 4.85
C LYS A 11 -2.51 -5.97 4.18
N GLU A 12 -3.79 -5.82 3.89
CA GLU A 12 -4.29 -4.56 3.37
C GLU A 12 -5.11 -3.88 4.46
N TYR A 13 -4.75 -2.66 4.77
CA TYR A 13 -5.48 -1.85 5.75
C TYR A 13 -6.73 -1.23 5.12
N PRO A 14 -7.72 -0.81 5.94
CA PRO A 14 -8.94 -0.22 5.41
C PRO A 14 -8.73 0.97 4.48
N TRP A 15 -7.62 1.70 4.66
CA TRP A 15 -7.30 2.83 3.79
C TRP A 15 -6.56 2.43 2.51
N GLY A 16 -6.44 1.12 2.26
CA GLY A 16 -5.88 0.62 1.02
C GLY A 16 -4.39 0.33 1.02
N GLN A 17 -3.69 0.67 2.09
CA GLN A 17 -2.25 0.43 2.20
C GLN A 17 -1.95 -1.04 2.41
N ARG A 18 -0.97 -1.56 1.69
CA ARG A 18 -0.54 -2.94 1.84
C ARG A 18 0.76 -3.03 2.61
N THR A 19 0.89 -4.09 3.38
CA THR A 19 2.10 -4.37 4.14
C THR A 19 2.59 -5.76 3.79
N PHE A 20 3.88 -5.89 3.55
CA PHE A 20 4.54 -7.16 3.22
C PHE A 20 5.47 -7.54 4.35
N ARG A 21 5.51 -8.82 4.70
CA ARG A 21 6.42 -9.35 5.71
C ARG A 21 7.25 -10.47 5.13
N PHE A 22 8.52 -10.49 5.52
CA PHE A 22 9.41 -11.59 5.13
C PHE A 22 10.55 -11.72 6.14
N TYR A 23 11.21 -12.86 6.11
CA TYR A 23 12.39 -13.11 6.96
C TYR A 23 13.65 -12.74 6.19
N ASP A 24 14.61 -12.15 6.91
CA ASP A 24 15.95 -11.97 6.36
C ASP A 24 16.83 -13.18 6.69
N PHE A 25 18.12 -13.07 6.42
CA PHE A 25 19.09 -14.16 6.69
C PHE A 25 19.14 -14.56 8.15
N ASP A 26 18.98 -13.61 9.04
CA ASP A 26 19.09 -13.81 10.47
C ASP A 26 17.77 -14.17 11.11
N LYS A 27 16.77 -14.45 10.29
CA LYS A 27 15.41 -14.80 10.71
C LYS A 27 14.71 -13.65 11.42
N ASN A 28 15.12 -12.42 11.16
CA ASN A 28 14.41 -11.24 11.62
C ASN A 28 13.24 -10.97 10.69
N ILE A 29 12.14 -10.54 11.25
CA ILE A 29 10.98 -10.17 10.45
C ILE A 29 11.16 -8.76 9.95
N ILE A 30 11.09 -8.60 8.63
CA ILE A 30 11.13 -7.29 7.99
C ILE A 30 9.74 -6.99 7.48
N GLU A 31 9.25 -5.80 7.80
CA GLU A 31 7.94 -5.35 7.34
C GLU A 31 8.11 -4.12 6.47
N ILE A 32 7.54 -4.18 5.27
CA ILE A 32 7.58 -3.08 4.31
C ILE A 32 6.15 -2.65 4.02
N SER A 33 5.87 -1.37 4.25
CA SER A 33 4.55 -0.80 3.97
C SER A 33 4.59 0.01 2.68
N GLU A 34 3.51 -0.06 1.91
CA GLU A 34 3.34 0.77 0.73
C GLU A 34 3.32 2.24 1.12
N SER A 35 3.88 3.12 0.27
CA SER A 35 3.70 4.56 0.46
C SER A 35 2.26 4.93 0.11
N MET A 36 1.74 5.98 0.73
CA MET A 36 0.38 6.43 0.44
C MET A 36 0.26 6.96 -0.98
N GLU A 37 1.32 7.53 -1.52
CA GLU A 37 1.35 7.92 -2.93
C GLU A 37 1.08 6.72 -3.84
N SER A 38 1.76 5.61 -3.57
CA SER A 38 1.58 4.38 -4.32
C SER A 38 0.14 3.86 -4.18
N VAL A 39 -0.42 3.94 -2.98
CA VAL A 39 -1.80 3.53 -2.72
C VAL A 39 -2.77 4.34 -3.57
N ILE A 40 -2.62 5.67 -3.56
CA ILE A 40 -3.50 6.56 -4.31
C ILE A 40 -3.43 6.26 -5.80
N LYS A 41 -2.22 6.10 -6.33
CA LYS A 41 -2.04 5.79 -7.76
C LYS A 41 -2.69 4.46 -8.12
N ARG A 42 -2.56 3.46 -7.25
CA ARG A 42 -3.17 2.16 -7.49
C ARG A 42 -4.68 2.24 -7.50
N LEU A 43 -5.26 2.97 -6.54
CA LEU A 43 -6.71 3.11 -6.46
C LEU A 43 -7.27 3.88 -7.67
N LEU A 44 -6.56 4.90 -8.13
CA LEU A 44 -6.92 5.61 -9.34
C LEU A 44 -6.91 4.69 -10.55
N LYS A 45 -5.90 3.83 -10.64
CA LYS A 45 -5.77 2.89 -11.73
C LYS A 45 -6.89 1.85 -11.71
N GLN A 46 -7.40 1.52 -10.54
CA GLN A 46 -8.53 0.61 -10.39
C GLN A 46 -9.86 1.24 -10.81
N GLY A 47 -9.86 2.53 -11.06
CA GLY A 47 -11.06 3.22 -11.51
C GLY A 47 -11.95 3.74 -10.40
N LEU A 48 -11.46 3.83 -9.18
CA LEU A 48 -12.24 4.39 -8.09
C LEU A 48 -12.45 5.89 -8.30
N ALA A 49 -13.62 6.37 -7.87
CA ALA A 49 -13.91 7.80 -7.91
C ALA A 49 -13.04 8.56 -6.91
N LEU A 50 -12.73 9.81 -7.20
CA LEU A 50 -11.92 10.65 -6.33
C LEU A 50 -12.47 10.72 -4.92
N GLU A 51 -13.78 10.84 -4.78
CA GLU A 51 -14.43 10.92 -3.48
C GLU A 51 -14.25 9.62 -2.71
N GLU A 52 -14.29 8.47 -3.38
CA GLU A 52 -14.10 7.19 -2.74
C GLU A 52 -12.68 7.05 -2.24
N ILE A 53 -11.71 7.45 -3.04
CA ILE A 53 -10.31 7.40 -2.65
C ILE A 53 -10.06 8.33 -1.47
N SER A 54 -10.62 9.53 -1.52
CA SER A 54 -10.51 10.48 -0.43
C SER A 54 -11.06 9.91 0.87
N LYS A 55 -12.19 9.24 0.78
CA LYS A 55 -12.83 8.63 1.93
C LYS A 55 -11.99 7.52 2.54
N ARG A 56 -11.37 6.69 1.70
CA ARG A 56 -10.55 5.57 2.16
C ARG A 56 -9.22 6.02 2.75
N THR A 57 -8.57 6.96 2.09
CA THR A 57 -7.23 7.41 2.48
C THR A 57 -7.25 8.55 3.46
N MET A 58 -8.39 9.21 3.62
CA MET A 58 -8.55 10.39 4.46
C MET A 58 -7.76 11.60 3.98
N TYR A 59 -7.28 11.58 2.75
CA TYR A 59 -6.67 12.73 2.11
C TYR A 59 -7.73 13.51 1.34
N PRO A 60 -7.59 14.83 1.24
CA PRO A 60 -8.56 15.62 0.48
C PRO A 60 -8.47 15.33 -1.02
N VAL A 61 -9.59 15.55 -1.71
CA VAL A 61 -9.66 15.32 -3.16
C VAL A 61 -8.59 16.14 -3.90
N GLU A 62 -8.34 17.37 -3.45
CA GLU A 62 -7.34 18.24 -4.08
C GLU A 62 -5.95 17.59 -4.08
N PHE A 63 -5.63 16.85 -3.04
CA PHE A 63 -4.36 16.14 -2.96
C PHE A 63 -4.34 14.97 -3.93
N ILE A 64 -5.45 14.24 -4.01
CA ILE A 64 -5.55 13.04 -4.86
C ILE A 64 -5.47 13.41 -6.34
N ILE A 65 -6.03 14.54 -6.73
CA ILE A 65 -6.02 15.00 -8.12
C ILE A 65 -4.60 15.12 -8.67
N GLN A 66 -3.64 15.43 -7.82
CA GLN A 66 -2.26 15.58 -8.26
C GLN A 66 -1.67 14.30 -8.85
N PHE A 67 -2.25 13.17 -8.53
CA PHE A 67 -1.75 11.86 -8.99
C PHE A 67 -2.51 11.30 -10.18
N GLN A 68 -3.46 12.02 -10.70
CA GLN A 68 -4.18 11.59 -11.90
C GLN A 68 -3.32 11.62 -13.14
#